data_108f51a33f2173dc961124946e9534cb
#
_entry.id   108f51a33f2173dc961124946e9534cb
#
_cell.length_a   1.000
_cell.length_b   1.000
_cell.length_c   1.000
_cell.angle_alpha   90.00
_cell.angle_beta   90.00
_cell.angle_gamma   90.00
#
_symmetry.space_group_name_H-M   'P 1'
#
loop_
_entity.id
_entity.type
_entity.pdbx_description
1 polymer ?
#
loop_
_entity_poly.entity_id
_entity_poly.type
_entity_poly.pdbx_seq_one_letter_code
_entity_poly.pdbx_strand_id
1 'polypeptide(L)'
;KAKKTLADTEPYFYTLNNAMTRILRHVPDMDSVYFRDLADQKPEELTIGYVVITSDKGMAGAYNQNILKIANEELKKTPNHKLYVLGEIGRHYFERRHVKIDGNFRYTIQQPTMARARRMGEDLLQEYLNGEIDALRIIYTRMENSVESSAEMMELLPLKKADFTVEIPAGVAMEDIVFEPSPEKVMEQIVPDCIIGFMYSALVEAFASVQNARMMAMQASSDSAKKMLAELGLAYNRARQAAITQEITEVAAGAKAQKRKTGA
;
A
#
# COMPACT_ATOMS: atom_id res chain seq x y z
N LYS A 1 -2.59 -15.72 -7.55
CA LYS A 1 -1.60 -15.22 -8.52
C LYS A 1 -0.67 -14.21 -7.85
N ALA A 2 -1.17 -13.13 -7.24
CA ALA A 2 -0.34 -12.12 -6.57
C ALA A 2 0.59 -12.70 -5.48
N LYS A 3 0.09 -13.60 -4.61
CA LYS A 3 0.92 -14.30 -3.60
C LYS A 3 2.05 -15.13 -4.21
N LYS A 4 1.79 -15.77 -5.36
CA LYS A 4 2.83 -16.54 -6.05
C LYS A 4 3.91 -15.61 -6.58
N THR A 5 3.53 -14.49 -7.17
CA THR A 5 4.48 -13.50 -7.68
C THR A 5 5.36 -12.93 -6.56
N LEU A 6 4.80 -12.70 -5.36
CA LEU A 6 5.56 -12.26 -4.18
C LEU A 6 6.61 -13.31 -3.77
N ALA A 7 6.19 -14.56 -3.62
CA ALA A 7 7.10 -15.66 -3.26
C ALA A 7 8.19 -15.90 -4.32
N ASP A 8 7.87 -15.71 -5.60
CA ASP A 8 8.83 -15.86 -6.70
C ASP A 8 9.89 -14.73 -6.73
N THR A 9 9.62 -13.56 -6.10
CA THR A 9 10.55 -12.43 -6.03
C THR A 9 11.42 -12.39 -4.78
N GLU A 10 11.00 -13.01 -3.71
CA GLU A 10 11.70 -13.01 -2.42
C GLU A 10 13.17 -13.48 -2.52
N PRO A 11 13.52 -14.57 -3.26
CA PRO A 11 14.91 -15.01 -3.42
C PRO A 11 15.81 -13.98 -4.11
N TYR A 12 15.27 -13.20 -5.04
CA TYR A 12 16.02 -12.16 -5.73
C TYR A 12 16.43 -11.04 -4.76
N PHE A 13 15.50 -10.57 -3.93
CA PHE A 13 15.80 -9.56 -2.90
C PHE A 13 16.81 -10.04 -1.88
N TYR A 14 16.67 -11.28 -1.44
CA TYR A 14 17.61 -11.89 -0.51
C TYR A 14 19.03 -11.89 -1.10
N THR A 15 19.18 -12.23 -2.37
CA THR A 15 20.49 -12.24 -3.07
C THR A 15 21.08 -10.85 -3.16
N LEU A 16 20.29 -9.83 -3.53
CA LEU A 16 20.77 -8.45 -3.62
C LEU A 16 21.17 -7.91 -2.23
N ASN A 17 20.34 -8.15 -1.23
CA ASN A 17 20.62 -7.72 0.14
C ASN A 17 21.90 -8.37 0.68
N ASN A 18 22.11 -9.65 0.44
CA ASN A 18 23.34 -10.37 0.79
C ASN A 18 24.57 -9.79 0.05
N ALA A 19 24.44 -9.45 -1.22
CA ALA A 19 25.53 -8.85 -1.98
C ALA A 19 25.93 -7.49 -1.38
N MET A 20 24.96 -6.63 -1.07
CA MET A 20 25.23 -5.35 -0.42
C MET A 20 25.86 -5.53 0.97
N THR A 21 25.34 -6.44 1.77
CA THR A 21 25.88 -6.77 3.09
C THR A 21 27.33 -7.24 2.99
N ARG A 22 27.66 -8.08 1.99
CA ARG A 22 29.04 -8.54 1.77
C ARG A 22 29.97 -7.41 1.38
N ILE A 23 29.55 -6.49 0.51
CA ILE A 23 30.37 -5.34 0.09
C ILE A 23 30.63 -4.42 1.28
N LEU A 24 29.60 -4.01 2.01
CA LEU A 24 29.72 -3.11 3.16
C LEU A 24 30.53 -3.71 4.32
N ARG A 25 30.51 -5.03 4.45
CA ARG A 25 31.33 -5.75 5.41
C ARG A 25 32.84 -5.61 5.11
N HIS A 26 33.23 -5.59 3.83
CA HIS A 26 34.62 -5.47 3.40
C HIS A 26 35.09 -4.03 3.27
N VAL A 27 34.16 -3.11 3.01
CA VAL A 27 34.44 -1.68 2.86
C VAL A 27 33.43 -0.87 3.67
N PRO A 28 33.51 -0.90 5.01
CA PRO A 28 32.53 -0.26 5.89
C PRO A 28 32.50 1.27 5.76
N ASP A 29 33.66 1.86 5.46
CA ASP A 29 33.84 3.31 5.32
C ASP A 29 33.62 3.81 3.89
N MET A 30 32.98 2.99 3.04
CA MET A 30 32.66 3.36 1.66
C MET A 30 31.92 4.70 1.61
N ASP A 31 32.47 5.65 0.88
CA ASP A 31 31.82 6.91 0.54
C ASP A 31 30.99 6.72 -0.74
N SER A 32 29.67 6.90 -0.62
CA SER A 32 28.76 6.77 -1.75
C SER A 32 27.56 7.69 -1.57
N VAL A 33 27.10 8.26 -2.67
CA VAL A 33 25.90 9.11 -2.70
C VAL A 33 24.66 8.39 -2.15
N TYR A 34 24.66 7.05 -2.16
CA TYR A 34 23.54 6.25 -1.68
C TYR A 34 23.49 6.09 -0.14
N PHE A 35 24.58 6.44 0.57
CA PHE A 35 24.71 6.33 2.03
C PHE A 35 24.89 7.69 2.71
N ARG A 36 24.31 8.74 2.13
CA ARG A 36 24.38 10.09 2.73
C ARG A 36 23.76 10.06 4.13
N ASP A 37 24.46 10.67 5.10
CA ASP A 37 23.87 10.94 6.40
C ASP A 37 23.15 12.30 6.36
N LEU A 38 21.87 12.28 6.65
CA LEU A 38 21.02 13.47 6.68
C LEU A 38 20.69 13.91 8.11
N ALA A 39 21.26 13.25 9.14
CA ALA A 39 20.91 13.49 10.54
C ALA A 39 21.24 14.92 11.01
N ASP A 40 22.29 15.51 10.46
CA ASP A 40 22.73 16.87 10.81
C ASP A 40 22.01 17.97 10.01
N GLN A 41 21.19 17.61 9.01
CA GLN A 41 20.50 18.58 8.18
C GLN A 41 19.12 18.90 8.74
N LYS A 42 18.73 20.17 8.64
CA LYS A 42 17.39 20.58 9.10
C LYS A 42 16.32 20.05 8.15
N PRO A 43 15.19 19.55 8.67
CA PRO A 43 14.10 19.04 7.83
C PRO A 43 13.56 20.06 6.81
N GLU A 44 13.71 21.36 7.10
CA GLU A 44 13.28 22.47 6.24
C GLU A 44 14.19 22.65 5.01
N GLU A 45 15.43 22.16 5.07
CA GLU A 45 16.42 22.26 3.99
C GLU A 45 16.35 21.05 3.05
N LEU A 46 15.76 19.94 3.50
CA LEU A 46 15.66 18.71 2.75
C LEU A 46 14.42 18.65 1.86
N THR A 47 14.60 18.23 0.63
CA THR A 47 13.51 17.90 -0.28
C THR A 47 13.27 16.38 -0.26
N ILE A 48 12.14 15.96 0.28
CA ILE A 48 11.81 14.54 0.39
C ILE A 48 10.87 14.11 -0.73
N GLY A 49 11.27 13.07 -1.48
CA GLY A 49 10.40 12.40 -2.45
C GLY A 49 9.51 11.37 -1.75
N TYR A 50 8.20 11.51 -1.89
CA TYR A 50 7.23 10.53 -1.37
C TYR A 50 6.54 9.79 -2.50
N VAL A 51 6.71 8.48 -2.55
CA VAL A 51 5.96 7.59 -3.45
C VAL A 51 4.78 7.02 -2.67
N VAL A 52 3.56 7.38 -3.04
CA VAL A 52 2.33 6.95 -2.35
C VAL A 52 1.57 5.98 -3.23
N ILE A 53 1.43 4.72 -2.79
CA ILE A 53 0.78 3.66 -3.54
C ILE A 53 -0.64 3.44 -3.07
N THR A 54 -1.60 3.98 -3.80
CA THR A 54 -3.04 3.81 -3.57
C THR A 54 -3.67 2.91 -4.63
N SER A 55 -4.94 2.55 -4.46
CA SER A 55 -5.66 1.76 -5.47
C SER A 55 -6.21 2.62 -6.62
N ASP A 56 -6.42 1.98 -7.78
CA ASP A 56 -7.06 2.63 -8.93
C ASP A 56 -8.59 2.72 -8.78
N LYS A 57 -9.20 1.82 -7.99
CA LYS A 57 -10.66 1.74 -7.80
C LYS A 57 -11.00 1.60 -6.33
N GLY A 58 -12.15 2.11 -5.94
CA GLY A 58 -12.67 1.99 -4.58
C GLY A 58 -13.07 0.57 -4.17
N MET A 59 -13.87 0.49 -3.11
CA MET A 59 -14.37 -0.76 -2.48
C MET A 59 -13.23 -1.66 -1.93
N ALA A 60 -12.18 -1.06 -1.43
CA ALA A 60 -11.05 -1.75 -0.80
C ALA A 60 -11.00 -1.51 0.73
N GLY A 61 -12.16 -1.39 1.37
CA GLY A 61 -12.24 -1.12 2.82
C GLY A 61 -11.43 0.10 3.24
N ALA A 62 -10.68 -0.02 4.31
CA ALA A 62 -9.83 1.05 4.85
C ALA A 62 -8.47 1.21 4.14
N TYR A 63 -8.15 0.38 3.14
CA TYR A 63 -6.85 0.35 2.47
C TYR A 63 -6.33 1.75 2.10
N ASN A 64 -7.10 2.50 1.30
CA ASN A 64 -6.66 3.82 0.86
C ASN A 64 -6.59 4.83 2.00
N GLN A 65 -7.51 4.77 2.96
CA GLN A 65 -7.53 5.71 4.08
C GLN A 65 -6.30 5.57 4.98
N ASN A 66 -5.86 4.34 5.22
CA ASN A 66 -4.67 4.07 6.04
C ASN A 66 -3.41 4.64 5.39
N ILE A 67 -3.22 4.44 4.09
CA ILE A 67 -2.09 5.00 3.33
C ILE A 67 -2.14 6.53 3.32
N LEU A 68 -3.30 7.10 3.00
CA LEU A 68 -3.47 8.55 2.91
C LEU A 68 -3.30 9.24 4.26
N LYS A 69 -3.62 8.55 5.36
CA LYS A 69 -3.36 9.06 6.72
C LYS A 69 -1.86 9.23 6.95
N ILE A 70 -1.06 8.20 6.70
CA ILE A 70 0.40 8.26 6.84
C ILE A 70 0.97 9.34 5.93
N ALA A 71 0.56 9.36 4.65
CA ALA A 71 1.03 10.36 3.71
C ALA A 71 0.75 11.80 4.19
N ASN A 72 -0.47 12.07 4.67
CA ASN A 72 -0.79 13.42 5.19
C ASN A 72 -0.01 13.79 6.45
N GLU A 73 0.28 12.83 7.32
CA GLU A 73 1.08 13.06 8.53
C GLU A 73 2.53 13.42 8.17
N GLU A 74 3.10 12.72 7.19
CA GLU A 74 4.47 12.96 6.73
C GLU A 74 4.60 14.28 5.94
N LEU A 75 3.66 14.56 5.03
CA LEU A 75 3.66 15.81 4.28
C LEU A 75 3.55 17.07 5.17
N LYS A 76 2.92 16.95 6.34
CA LYS A 76 2.87 18.06 7.32
C LYS A 76 4.21 18.30 8.01
N LYS A 77 5.03 17.26 8.17
CA LYS A 77 6.35 17.34 8.81
C LYS A 77 7.42 17.86 7.85
N THR A 78 7.17 17.74 6.54
CA THR A 78 8.17 18.03 5.51
C THR A 78 7.66 19.12 4.59
N PRO A 79 8.03 20.39 4.81
CA PRO A 79 7.57 21.52 3.99
C PRO A 79 8.01 21.40 2.53
N ASN A 80 9.25 20.94 2.29
CA ASN A 80 9.78 20.71 0.95
C ASN A 80 9.64 19.24 0.57
N HIS A 81 8.73 18.95 -0.36
CA HIS A 81 8.50 17.59 -0.81
C HIS A 81 8.11 17.53 -2.28
N LYS A 82 8.45 16.40 -2.91
CA LYS A 82 7.90 15.97 -4.19
C LYS A 82 7.01 14.76 -3.98
N LEU A 83 5.81 14.77 -4.54
CA LEU A 83 4.81 13.75 -4.32
C LEU A 83 4.51 12.96 -5.60
N TYR A 84 4.82 11.67 -5.59
CA TYR A 84 4.61 10.71 -6.66
C TYR A 84 3.48 9.77 -6.28
N VAL A 85 2.35 9.84 -6.99
CA VAL A 85 1.16 9.10 -6.61
C VAL A 85 0.82 8.03 -7.63
N LEU A 86 0.79 6.77 -7.17
CA LEU A 86 0.25 5.65 -7.91
C LEU A 86 -1.21 5.41 -7.51
N GLY A 87 -2.02 5.10 -8.49
CA GLY A 87 -3.45 4.82 -8.32
C GLY A 87 -4.32 6.09 -8.35
N GLU A 88 -5.49 5.96 -8.96
CA GLU A 88 -6.40 7.07 -9.21
C GLU A 88 -7.04 7.62 -7.92
N ILE A 89 -7.25 6.77 -6.90
CA ILE A 89 -7.87 7.21 -5.65
C ILE A 89 -6.99 8.24 -4.93
N GLY A 90 -5.68 7.97 -4.83
CA GLY A 90 -4.74 8.91 -4.23
C GLY A 90 -4.58 10.19 -5.05
N ARG A 91 -4.51 10.06 -6.38
CA ARG A 91 -4.42 11.19 -7.28
C ARG A 91 -5.58 12.15 -7.07
N HIS A 92 -6.81 11.67 -7.18
CA HIS A 92 -8.01 12.49 -6.95
C HIS A 92 -8.08 13.07 -5.52
N TYR A 93 -7.57 12.32 -4.53
CA TYR A 93 -7.54 12.79 -3.15
C TYR A 93 -6.65 14.02 -2.99
N PHE A 94 -5.43 14.00 -3.52
CA PHE A 94 -4.47 15.11 -3.41
C PHE A 94 -4.85 16.29 -4.32
N GLU A 95 -5.33 16.01 -5.54
CA GLU A 95 -5.82 17.06 -6.45
C GLU A 95 -6.95 17.88 -5.82
N ARG A 96 -7.94 17.21 -5.18
CA ARG A 96 -9.04 17.90 -4.48
C ARG A 96 -8.57 18.78 -3.31
N ARG A 97 -7.42 18.49 -2.75
CA ARG A 97 -6.80 19.25 -1.66
C ARG A 97 -5.76 20.26 -2.13
N HIS A 98 -5.64 20.43 -3.45
CA HIS A 98 -4.65 21.30 -4.07
C HIS A 98 -3.20 21.01 -3.63
N VAL A 99 -2.90 19.75 -3.28
CA VAL A 99 -1.54 19.29 -3.04
C VAL A 99 -0.89 19.00 -4.38
N LYS A 100 0.28 19.61 -4.62
CA LYS A 100 1.01 19.40 -5.88
C LYS A 100 1.53 17.98 -5.96
N ILE A 101 1.17 17.27 -7.01
CA ILE A 101 1.66 15.94 -7.34
C ILE A 101 2.48 16.01 -8.62
N ASP A 102 3.41 15.08 -8.80
CA ASP A 102 4.14 14.97 -10.07
C ASP A 102 3.20 14.57 -11.21
N GLY A 103 3.16 15.39 -12.27
CA GLY A 103 2.25 15.22 -13.41
C GLY A 103 2.67 14.12 -14.37
N ASN A 104 3.97 13.78 -14.41
CA ASN A 104 4.54 12.79 -15.31
C ASN A 104 4.47 11.39 -14.71
N PHE A 105 4.46 11.27 -13.39
CA PHE A 105 4.40 10.01 -12.66
C PHE A 105 2.97 9.44 -12.63
N ARG A 106 2.49 8.98 -13.81
CA ARG A 106 1.14 8.43 -13.97
C ARG A 106 1.18 6.92 -14.15
N TYR A 107 1.16 6.21 -13.03
CA TYR A 107 1.16 4.75 -13.00
C TYR A 107 -0.06 4.19 -12.28
N THR A 108 -0.52 3.03 -12.75
CA THR A 108 -1.57 2.25 -12.11
C THR A 108 -0.95 1.14 -11.27
N ILE A 109 -1.64 0.71 -10.22
CA ILE A 109 -1.21 -0.42 -9.40
C ILE A 109 -1.52 -1.78 -10.07
N GLN A 110 -2.35 -1.80 -11.12
CA GLN A 110 -2.78 -3.03 -11.76
C GLN A 110 -1.62 -3.69 -12.52
N GLN A 111 -1.54 -5.02 -12.39
CA GLN A 111 -0.53 -5.85 -13.06
C GLN A 111 0.90 -5.33 -12.85
N PRO A 112 1.42 -5.39 -11.62
CA PRO A 112 2.80 -5.00 -11.36
C PRO A 112 3.76 -5.87 -12.19
N THR A 113 4.68 -5.21 -12.90
CA THR A 113 5.73 -5.88 -13.67
C THR A 113 7.09 -5.29 -13.32
N MET A 114 8.14 -6.12 -13.40
CA MET A 114 9.52 -5.66 -13.17
C MET A 114 9.91 -4.51 -14.13
N ALA A 115 9.49 -4.56 -15.39
CA ALA A 115 9.77 -3.50 -16.35
C ALA A 115 9.15 -2.14 -15.96
N ARG A 116 7.96 -2.15 -15.32
CA ARG A 116 7.34 -0.93 -14.81
C ARG A 116 8.04 -0.42 -13.57
N ALA A 117 8.38 -1.32 -12.64
CA ALA A 117 9.15 -0.96 -11.45
C ALA A 117 10.51 -0.39 -11.81
N ARG A 118 11.20 -0.98 -12.82
CA ARG A 118 12.47 -0.48 -13.34
C ARG A 118 12.35 0.95 -13.84
N ARG A 119 11.39 1.23 -14.71
CA ARG A 119 11.18 2.59 -15.23
C ARG A 119 10.92 3.61 -14.13
N MET A 120 10.01 3.28 -13.18
CA MET A 120 9.73 4.17 -12.05
C MET A 120 10.95 4.35 -11.15
N GLY A 121 11.68 3.27 -10.87
CA GLY A 121 12.88 3.32 -10.05
C GLY A 121 14.01 4.13 -10.70
N GLU A 122 14.21 3.98 -12.00
CA GLU A 122 15.20 4.76 -12.77
C GLU A 122 14.86 6.25 -12.75
N ASP A 123 13.59 6.63 -12.98
CA ASP A 123 13.15 8.03 -12.94
C ASP A 123 13.41 8.65 -11.54
N LEU A 124 13.01 7.97 -10.48
CA LEU A 124 13.20 8.44 -9.11
C LEU A 124 14.68 8.49 -8.69
N LEU A 125 15.45 7.49 -9.12
CA LEU A 125 16.87 7.44 -8.85
C LEU A 125 17.62 8.59 -9.53
N GLN A 126 17.23 8.91 -10.76
CA GLN A 126 17.80 10.03 -11.50
C GLN A 126 17.55 11.36 -10.78
N GLU A 127 16.35 11.59 -10.25
CA GLU A 127 16.04 12.79 -9.46
C GLU A 127 16.88 12.86 -8.17
N TYR A 128 17.09 11.73 -7.51
CA TYR A 128 17.94 11.64 -6.33
C TYR A 128 19.42 11.94 -6.66
N LEU A 129 19.95 11.35 -7.72
CA LEU A 129 21.33 11.56 -8.15
C LEU A 129 21.57 12.99 -8.64
N ASN A 130 20.56 13.61 -9.24
CA ASN A 130 20.62 15.03 -9.66
C ASN A 130 20.47 16.01 -8.47
N GLY A 131 20.19 15.54 -7.26
CA GLY A 131 19.96 16.40 -6.10
C GLY A 131 18.62 17.12 -6.10
N GLU A 132 17.65 16.67 -6.89
CA GLU A 132 16.30 17.22 -6.90
C GLU A 132 15.47 16.74 -5.70
N ILE A 133 15.84 15.59 -5.15
CA ILE A 133 15.37 15.06 -3.87
C ILE A 133 16.56 14.56 -3.06
N ASP A 134 16.53 14.78 -1.75
CA ASP A 134 17.59 14.38 -0.81
C ASP A 134 17.32 13.02 -0.19
N ALA A 135 16.03 12.64 -0.11
CA ALA A 135 15.61 11.31 0.34
C ALA A 135 14.39 10.84 -0.46
N LEU A 136 14.25 9.53 -0.56
CA LEU A 136 13.11 8.87 -1.22
C LEU A 136 12.44 7.93 -0.24
N ARG A 137 11.14 8.15 0.00
CA ARG A 137 10.30 7.34 0.88
C ARG A 137 9.12 6.77 0.13
N ILE A 138 8.77 5.54 0.42
CA ILE A 138 7.61 4.86 -0.17
C ILE A 138 6.57 4.58 0.92
N ILE A 139 5.31 4.92 0.64
CA ILE A 139 4.16 4.66 1.51
C ILE A 139 3.27 3.67 0.78
N TYR A 140 3.16 2.48 1.33
CA TYR A 140 2.45 1.36 0.72
C TYR A 140 1.81 0.48 1.79
N THR A 141 1.09 -0.55 1.38
CA THR A 141 0.54 -1.54 2.29
C THR A 141 1.31 -2.83 2.17
N ARG A 142 1.98 -3.22 3.24
CA ARG A 142 2.65 -4.50 3.39
C ARG A 142 1.65 -5.59 3.76
N MET A 143 1.82 -6.75 3.20
CA MET A 143 1.03 -7.94 3.52
C MET A 143 1.75 -8.78 4.58
N GLU A 144 1.27 -8.74 5.82
CA GLU A 144 1.86 -9.55 6.91
C GLU A 144 1.47 -11.03 6.77
N ASN A 145 0.19 -11.26 6.44
CA ASN A 145 -0.33 -12.62 6.21
C ASN A 145 -1.55 -12.57 5.27
N SER A 146 -2.29 -13.67 5.18
CA SER A 146 -3.46 -13.78 4.30
C SER A 146 -4.64 -12.89 4.67
N VAL A 147 -4.68 -12.40 5.91
CA VAL A 147 -5.80 -11.64 6.49
C VAL A 147 -5.37 -10.23 6.88
N GLU A 148 -4.16 -10.09 7.36
CA GLU A 148 -3.63 -8.85 7.90
C GLU A 148 -2.70 -8.15 6.92
N SER A 149 -2.89 -6.87 6.80
CA SER A 149 -2.04 -5.98 6.04
C SER A 149 -1.94 -4.64 6.76
N SER A 150 -0.74 -4.09 6.86
CA SER A 150 -0.46 -2.81 7.49
C SER A 150 0.01 -1.78 6.46
N ALA A 151 -0.48 -0.56 6.59
CA ALA A 151 0.09 0.55 5.84
C ALA A 151 1.35 1.03 6.55
N GLU A 152 2.44 1.13 5.83
CA GLU A 152 3.73 1.56 6.37
C GLU A 152 4.45 2.52 5.43
N MET A 153 5.44 3.20 5.96
CA MET A 153 6.40 4.01 5.22
C MET A 153 7.77 3.37 5.35
N MET A 154 8.45 3.22 4.23
CA MET A 154 9.82 2.73 4.15
C MET A 154 10.70 3.79 3.49
N GLU A 155 11.89 4.04 4.03
CA GLU A 155 12.90 4.87 3.40
C GLU A 155 13.70 4.03 2.40
N LEU A 156 13.67 4.43 1.13
CA LEU A 156 14.39 3.75 0.06
C LEU A 156 15.78 4.35 -0.15
N LEU A 157 15.91 5.66 0.02
CA LEU A 157 17.14 6.43 -0.09
C LEU A 157 17.13 7.60 0.91
N PRO A 158 18.27 7.95 1.47
CA PRO A 158 19.52 7.21 1.44
C PRO A 158 19.43 5.87 2.14
N LEU A 159 20.27 4.92 1.73
CA LEU A 159 20.40 3.62 2.40
C LEU A 159 21.15 3.79 3.72
N LYS A 160 20.71 3.07 4.75
CA LYS A 160 21.40 3.06 6.04
C LYS A 160 22.38 1.89 6.08
N LYS A 161 23.66 2.18 6.24
CA LYS A 161 24.68 1.13 6.38
C LYS A 161 24.34 0.13 7.48
N ALA A 162 23.69 0.58 8.56
CA ALA A 162 23.25 -0.26 9.67
C ALA A 162 22.30 -1.39 9.26
N ASP A 163 21.46 -1.17 8.21
CA ASP A 163 20.50 -2.17 7.76
C ASP A 163 21.18 -3.36 7.03
N PHE A 164 22.46 -3.18 6.66
CA PHE A 164 23.29 -4.19 5.96
C PHE A 164 24.45 -4.70 6.82
N THR A 165 24.54 -4.30 8.09
CA THR A 165 25.57 -4.80 9.00
C THR A 165 25.08 -6.08 9.67
N VAL A 166 25.85 -7.16 9.52
CA VAL A 166 25.64 -8.41 10.26
C VAL A 166 26.74 -8.53 11.30
N GLU A 167 26.38 -8.71 12.55
CA GLU A 167 27.35 -9.03 13.61
C GLU A 167 28.04 -10.35 13.29
N ILE A 168 29.36 -10.30 13.15
CA ILE A 168 30.18 -11.49 12.89
C ILE A 168 30.57 -12.07 14.23
N PRO A 169 30.28 -13.33 14.51
CA PRO A 169 30.81 -13.99 15.69
C PRO A 169 32.34 -13.92 15.73
N ALA A 170 32.90 -13.62 16.88
CA ALA A 170 34.36 -13.56 17.05
C ALA A 170 34.99 -14.90 16.63
N GLY A 171 36.01 -14.82 15.77
CA GLY A 171 36.77 -16.00 15.29
C GLY A 171 36.35 -16.54 13.92
N VAL A 172 35.37 -15.92 13.25
CA VAL A 172 35.08 -16.25 11.83
C VAL A 172 36.08 -15.53 10.93
N ALA A 173 36.83 -16.27 10.13
CA ALA A 173 37.73 -15.71 9.14
C ALA A 173 36.94 -14.93 8.08
N MET A 174 37.39 -13.72 7.76
CA MET A 174 36.85 -13.00 6.63
C MET A 174 37.33 -13.65 5.32
N GLU A 175 36.44 -13.87 4.39
CA GLU A 175 36.78 -14.28 3.04
C GLU A 175 37.54 -13.16 2.34
N ASP A 176 38.64 -13.48 1.66
CA ASP A 176 39.32 -12.54 0.76
C ASP A 176 38.49 -12.38 -0.50
N ILE A 177 37.76 -11.24 -0.62
CA ILE A 177 36.95 -10.94 -1.80
C ILE A 177 37.64 -9.86 -2.61
N VAL A 178 37.80 -10.12 -3.88
CA VAL A 178 38.29 -9.15 -4.87
C VAL A 178 37.09 -8.56 -5.59
N PHE A 179 36.97 -7.24 -5.59
CA PHE A 179 35.94 -6.52 -6.33
C PHE A 179 36.52 -5.95 -7.62
N GLU A 180 35.93 -6.28 -8.75
CA GLU A 180 36.32 -5.74 -10.05
C GLU A 180 35.18 -4.89 -10.65
N PRO A 181 35.49 -3.66 -11.11
CA PRO A 181 36.77 -2.94 -11.07
C PRO A 181 37.10 -2.33 -9.71
N SER A 182 36.14 -2.03 -8.87
CA SER A 182 36.31 -1.57 -7.48
C SER A 182 35.00 -1.79 -6.68
N PRO A 183 35.05 -1.82 -5.33
CA PRO A 183 33.86 -1.94 -4.49
C PRO A 183 32.80 -0.87 -4.78
N GLU A 184 33.24 0.39 -4.98
CA GLU A 184 32.37 1.53 -5.25
C GLU A 184 31.61 1.34 -6.56
N LYS A 185 32.29 0.92 -7.64
CA LYS A 185 31.67 0.68 -8.95
C LYS A 185 30.71 -0.50 -8.93
N VAL A 186 31.03 -1.53 -8.17
CA VAL A 186 30.10 -2.66 -7.95
C VAL A 186 28.87 -2.19 -7.20
N MET A 187 29.03 -1.34 -6.18
CA MET A 187 27.92 -0.77 -5.45
C MET A 187 27.04 0.13 -6.33
N GLU A 188 27.63 0.97 -7.18
CA GLU A 188 26.92 1.80 -8.16
C GLU A 188 26.04 0.99 -9.12
N GLN A 189 26.37 -0.26 -9.38
CA GLN A 189 25.56 -1.17 -10.21
C GLN A 189 24.50 -1.91 -9.40
N ILE A 190 24.79 -2.31 -8.16
CA ILE A 190 23.88 -3.11 -7.34
C ILE A 190 22.77 -2.28 -6.72
N VAL A 191 23.08 -1.06 -6.23
CA VAL A 191 22.09 -0.22 -5.54
C VAL A 191 20.89 0.11 -6.42
N PRO A 192 21.03 0.53 -7.68
CA PRO A 192 19.89 0.73 -8.57
C PRO A 192 18.99 -0.49 -8.68
N ASP A 193 19.57 -1.68 -8.85
CA ASP A 193 18.81 -2.93 -8.94
C ASP A 193 18.11 -3.27 -7.62
N CYS A 194 18.71 -2.96 -6.46
CA CYS A 194 18.06 -3.08 -5.15
C CYS A 194 16.85 -2.15 -5.03
N ILE A 195 17.00 -0.87 -5.38
CA ILE A 195 15.90 0.12 -5.32
C ILE A 195 14.75 -0.28 -6.24
N ILE A 196 15.06 -0.69 -7.48
CA ILE A 196 14.06 -1.21 -8.43
C ILE A 196 13.38 -2.44 -7.86
N GLY A 197 14.15 -3.29 -7.21
CA GLY A 197 13.67 -4.47 -6.55
C GLY A 197 12.71 -4.17 -5.41
N PHE A 198 13.05 -3.29 -4.48
CA PHE A 198 12.17 -2.83 -3.40
C PHE A 198 10.90 -2.19 -3.96
N MET A 199 11.02 -1.36 -5.00
CA MET A 199 9.88 -0.77 -5.67
C MET A 199 8.94 -1.85 -6.25
N TYR A 200 9.50 -2.88 -6.88
CA TYR A 200 8.72 -3.98 -7.41
C TYR A 200 8.00 -4.78 -6.32
N SER A 201 8.68 -5.10 -5.21
CA SER A 201 8.08 -5.76 -4.06
C SER A 201 6.91 -4.96 -3.50
N ALA A 202 7.12 -3.67 -3.24
CA ALA A 202 6.08 -2.78 -2.74
C ALA A 202 4.86 -2.72 -3.68
N LEU A 203 5.08 -2.71 -5.01
CA LEU A 203 3.98 -2.75 -5.99
C LEU A 203 3.21 -4.06 -5.93
N VAL A 204 3.91 -5.20 -5.82
CA VAL A 204 3.28 -6.54 -5.77
C VAL A 204 2.51 -6.70 -4.45
N GLU A 205 3.11 -6.31 -3.33
CA GLU A 205 2.46 -6.34 -2.02
C GLU A 205 1.23 -5.43 -1.96
N ALA A 206 1.37 -4.19 -2.42
CA ALA A 206 0.25 -3.25 -2.50
C ALA A 206 -0.88 -3.79 -3.38
N PHE A 207 -0.57 -4.36 -4.54
CA PHE A 207 -1.56 -5.00 -5.41
C PHE A 207 -2.26 -6.17 -4.72
N ALA A 208 -1.50 -7.06 -4.09
CA ALA A 208 -2.04 -8.20 -3.35
C ALA A 208 -2.96 -7.74 -2.20
N SER A 209 -2.51 -6.74 -1.42
CA SER A 209 -3.26 -6.16 -0.31
C SER A 209 -4.57 -5.49 -0.77
N VAL A 210 -4.55 -4.75 -1.88
CA VAL A 210 -5.78 -4.17 -2.47
C VAL A 210 -6.78 -5.25 -2.86
N GLN A 211 -6.33 -6.32 -3.52
CA GLN A 211 -7.22 -7.42 -3.91
C GLN A 211 -7.80 -8.13 -2.69
N ASN A 212 -6.99 -8.35 -1.67
CA ASN A 212 -7.43 -8.96 -0.42
C ASN A 212 -8.45 -8.07 0.31
N ALA A 213 -8.13 -6.79 0.50
CA ALA A 213 -9.03 -5.81 1.12
C ALA A 213 -10.38 -5.69 0.37
N ARG A 214 -10.34 -5.72 -0.96
CA ARG A 214 -11.55 -5.71 -1.79
C ARG A 214 -12.38 -6.97 -1.60
N MET A 215 -11.76 -8.14 -1.60
CA MET A 215 -12.43 -9.42 -1.37
C MET A 215 -13.14 -9.42 0.00
N MET A 216 -12.44 -9.01 1.05
CA MET A 216 -13.01 -8.92 2.41
C MET A 216 -14.17 -7.92 2.49
N ALA A 217 -14.02 -6.75 1.88
CA ALA A 217 -15.08 -5.74 1.86
C ALA A 217 -16.33 -6.20 1.10
N MET A 218 -16.14 -6.89 -0.03
CA MET A 218 -17.26 -7.46 -0.81
C MET A 218 -17.95 -8.61 -0.06
N GLN A 219 -17.19 -9.47 0.62
CA GLN A 219 -17.74 -10.54 1.45
C GLN A 219 -18.60 -9.96 2.58
N ALA A 220 -18.07 -8.99 3.33
CA ALA A 220 -18.79 -8.31 4.40
C ALA A 220 -20.08 -7.63 3.90
N SER A 221 -20.00 -6.98 2.72
CA SER A 221 -21.17 -6.36 2.08
C SER A 221 -22.24 -7.40 1.69
N SER A 222 -21.81 -8.55 1.15
CA SER A 222 -22.74 -9.65 0.79
C SER A 222 -23.42 -10.23 2.01
N ASP A 223 -22.70 -10.43 3.10
CA ASP A 223 -23.26 -10.99 4.34
C ASP A 223 -24.21 -9.99 5.02
N SER A 224 -23.87 -8.69 4.99
CA SER A 224 -24.79 -7.63 5.46
C SER A 224 -26.06 -7.55 4.63
N ALA A 225 -25.96 -7.69 3.30
CA ALA A 225 -27.12 -7.71 2.41
C ALA A 225 -28.03 -8.92 2.69
N LYS A 226 -27.47 -10.11 2.90
CA LYS A 226 -28.24 -11.31 3.27
C LYS A 226 -29.01 -11.11 4.59
N LYS A 227 -28.35 -10.53 5.61
CA LYS A 227 -28.97 -10.22 6.90
C LYS A 227 -30.14 -9.24 6.74
N MET A 228 -29.90 -8.16 5.97
CA MET A 228 -30.95 -7.17 5.70
C MET A 228 -32.12 -7.75 4.92
N LEU A 229 -31.90 -8.63 3.97
CA LEU A 229 -32.98 -9.35 3.26
C LEU A 229 -33.79 -10.23 4.18
N ALA A 230 -33.17 -10.93 5.13
CA ALA A 230 -33.87 -11.73 6.12
C ALA A 230 -34.74 -10.86 7.05
N GLU A 231 -34.22 -9.74 7.54
CA GLU A 231 -34.95 -8.78 8.37
C GLU A 231 -36.15 -8.18 7.62
N LEU A 232 -35.93 -7.76 6.36
CA LEU A 232 -37.02 -7.25 5.51
C LEU A 232 -38.08 -8.31 5.22
N GLY A 233 -37.68 -9.58 5.00
CA GLY A 233 -38.60 -10.70 4.82
C GLY A 233 -39.49 -10.93 6.03
N LEU A 234 -38.94 -10.86 7.24
CA LEU A 234 -39.72 -10.94 8.48
C LEU A 234 -40.68 -9.76 8.64
N ALA A 235 -40.23 -8.53 8.36
CA ALA A 235 -41.04 -7.33 8.42
C ALA A 235 -42.21 -7.40 7.41
N TYR A 236 -41.92 -7.82 6.18
CA TYR A 236 -42.93 -8.04 5.14
C TYR A 236 -43.99 -9.06 5.56
N ASN A 237 -43.59 -10.23 6.07
CA ASN A 237 -44.53 -11.26 6.52
C ASN A 237 -45.36 -10.77 7.67
N ARG A 238 -44.83 -10.01 8.63
CA ARG A 238 -45.61 -9.41 9.74
C ARG A 238 -46.64 -8.41 9.21
N ALA A 239 -46.22 -7.51 8.30
CA ALA A 239 -47.11 -6.52 7.68
C ALA A 239 -48.23 -7.21 6.88
N ARG A 240 -47.89 -8.24 6.10
CA ARG A 240 -48.88 -9.04 5.35
C ARG A 240 -49.88 -9.72 6.27
N GLN A 241 -49.41 -10.37 7.34
CA GLN A 241 -50.30 -11.00 8.32
C GLN A 241 -51.22 -9.99 9.01
N ALA A 242 -50.70 -8.81 9.38
CA ALA A 242 -51.47 -7.73 9.95
C ALA A 242 -52.56 -7.24 8.99
N ALA A 243 -52.26 -7.04 7.72
CA ALA A 243 -53.20 -6.64 6.68
C ALA A 243 -54.30 -7.70 6.50
N ILE A 244 -53.97 -8.98 6.38
CA ILE A 244 -54.93 -10.08 6.26
C ILE A 244 -55.83 -10.15 7.50
N THR A 245 -55.26 -10.01 8.70
CA THR A 245 -56.01 -10.01 9.94
C THR A 245 -57.00 -8.84 10.00
N GLN A 246 -56.57 -7.66 9.55
CA GLN A 246 -57.44 -6.48 9.47
C GLN A 246 -58.60 -6.70 8.50
N GLU A 247 -58.32 -7.20 7.28
CA GLU A 247 -59.35 -7.50 6.28
C GLU A 247 -60.39 -8.50 6.82
N ILE A 248 -59.93 -9.59 7.45
CA ILE A 248 -60.81 -10.59 8.08
C ILE A 248 -61.68 -9.95 9.18
N THR A 249 -61.06 -9.09 10.00
CA THR A 249 -61.77 -8.40 11.10
C THR A 249 -62.84 -7.44 10.55
N GLU A 250 -62.51 -6.68 9.49
CA GLU A 250 -63.44 -5.78 8.82
C GLU A 250 -64.63 -6.54 8.19
N VAL A 251 -64.37 -7.64 7.51
CA VAL A 251 -65.38 -8.49 6.91
C VAL A 251 -66.31 -9.10 8.04
N ALA A 252 -65.72 -9.62 9.12
CA ALA A 252 -66.47 -10.18 10.25
C ALA A 252 -67.27 -9.12 10.95
N ALA A 253 -66.74 -7.91 11.14
CA ALA A 253 -67.53 -6.80 11.76
C ALA A 253 -68.67 -6.33 10.84
N GLY A 254 -68.47 -6.25 9.54
CA GLY A 254 -69.46 -5.93 8.53
C GLY A 254 -70.61 -6.95 8.53
N ALA A 255 -70.31 -8.25 8.53
CA ALA A 255 -71.28 -9.33 8.59
C ALA A 255 -72.10 -9.30 9.89
N LYS A 256 -71.48 -9.01 11.04
CA LYS A 256 -72.13 -8.86 12.31
C LYS A 256 -73.08 -7.65 12.37
N ALA A 257 -72.66 -6.54 11.79
CA ALA A 257 -73.49 -5.33 11.67
C ALA A 257 -74.71 -5.57 10.76
N GLN A 258 -74.53 -6.29 9.67
CA GLN A 258 -75.65 -6.65 8.77
C GLN A 258 -76.71 -7.61 9.44
N LYS A 259 -76.22 -8.62 10.17
CA LYS A 259 -77.10 -9.50 10.94
C LYS A 259 -77.88 -8.75 12.00
N ARG A 260 -77.36 -7.72 12.64
CA ARG A 260 -78.07 -6.86 13.57
C ARG A 260 -79.14 -5.99 12.91
N LYS A 261 -78.98 -5.60 11.65
CA LYS A 261 -79.99 -4.84 10.90
C LYS A 261 -81.09 -5.69 10.33
N THR A 262 -80.87 -6.97 10.05
CA THR A 262 -81.88 -7.89 9.49
C THR A 262 -82.58 -8.72 10.53
N GLY A 263 -82.14 -8.69 11.78
CA GLY A 263 -82.76 -9.45 12.88
C GLY A 263 -83.58 -8.62 13.88
N ALA A 264 -83.99 -7.40 13.46
CA ALA A 264 -85.00 -6.58 14.21
C ALA A 264 -86.34 -6.58 13.49
#